data_3c2e833b5781c1985fba4cc726650af5
#
_entry.id   3c2e833b5781c1985fba4cc726650af5
#
_cell.length_a   1.000
_cell.length_b   1.000
_cell.length_c   1.000
_cell.angle_alpha   90.00
_cell.angle_beta   90.00
_cell.angle_gamma   90.00
#
_symmetry.space_group_name_H-M   'P 1'
#
loop_
_entity.id
_entity.type
_entity.pdbx_description
1 polymer ?
#
loop_
_entity_poly.entity_id
_entity_poly.type
_entity_poly.pdbx_seq_one_letter_code
_entity_poly.pdbx_strand_id
1 'polypeptide(L)'
;ALLVPNCPVCHQSVSLIARHLEANGIATVVMGCAKDIVEHCGVPRFLFSDVPLGNSAGRPHDAASQALTLELALRLLETAPGPRTTMQSPLRWSEDADWKLDYGNAKRLSPEEIGRLRAEFDRSKETARAMREGKPIA
;
A
#
# COMPACT_ATOMS: atom_id res chain seq x y z
N ALA A 1 9.20 6.00 12.24
CA ALA A 1 9.27 5.10 11.08
C ALA A 1 8.02 5.27 10.19
N LEU A 2 8.19 5.17 8.85
CA LEU A 2 7.11 5.11 7.88
C LEU A 2 6.91 3.66 7.45
N LEU A 3 5.66 3.19 7.45
CA LEU A 3 5.29 1.80 7.14
C LEU A 3 4.31 1.80 5.98
N VAL A 4 4.68 1.15 4.86
CA VAL A 4 3.91 1.17 3.62
C VAL A 4 3.48 -0.24 3.24
N PRO A 5 2.21 -0.62 3.46
CA PRO A 5 1.67 -1.90 3.06
C PRO A 5 1.28 -1.94 1.59
N ASN A 6 1.31 -3.13 1.01
CA ASN A 6 1.00 -3.35 -0.40
C ASN A 6 -0.27 -4.19 -0.63
N CYS A 7 -0.66 -5.05 0.30
CA CYS A 7 -1.80 -5.94 0.21
C CYS A 7 -2.66 -5.89 1.48
N PRO A 8 -3.89 -6.44 1.51
CA PRO A 8 -4.74 -6.40 2.72
C PRO A 8 -4.06 -6.97 3.96
N VAL A 9 -3.46 -8.16 3.86
CA VAL A 9 -2.72 -8.78 4.97
C VAL A 9 -1.51 -7.96 5.38
N CYS A 10 -0.85 -7.29 4.41
CA CYS A 10 0.26 -6.38 4.69
C CYS A 10 -0.21 -5.19 5.54
N HIS A 11 -1.42 -4.64 5.29
CA HIS A 11 -1.99 -3.57 6.11
C HIS A 11 -2.15 -4.02 7.57
N GLN A 12 -2.63 -5.23 7.82
CA GLN A 12 -2.70 -5.79 9.15
C GLN A 12 -1.31 -5.95 9.79
N SER A 13 -0.36 -6.57 9.07
CA SER A 13 0.97 -6.86 9.59
C SER A 13 1.73 -5.58 9.97
N VAL A 14 1.78 -4.57 9.06
CA VAL A 14 2.47 -3.32 9.36
C VAL A 14 1.79 -2.52 10.45
N SER A 15 0.47 -2.64 10.60
CA SER A 15 -0.26 -2.00 11.69
C SER A 15 0.12 -2.59 13.06
N LEU A 16 0.27 -3.90 13.15
CA LEU A 16 0.75 -4.56 14.37
C LEU A 16 2.22 -4.20 14.66
N ILE A 17 3.06 -4.12 13.62
CA ILE A 17 4.45 -3.66 13.73
C ILE A 17 4.49 -2.20 14.22
N ALA A 18 3.66 -1.31 13.66
CA ALA A 18 3.58 0.08 14.08
C ALA A 18 3.28 0.19 15.59
N ARG A 19 2.29 -0.55 16.07
CA ARG A 19 1.95 -0.57 17.50
C ARG A 19 3.10 -1.07 18.38
N HIS A 20 3.81 -2.10 17.92
CA HIS A 20 4.96 -2.62 18.65
C HIS A 20 6.10 -1.59 18.70
N LEU A 21 6.41 -0.94 17.59
CA LEU A 21 7.44 0.11 17.54
C LEU A 21 7.10 1.29 18.46
N GLU A 22 5.85 1.76 18.43
CA GLU A 22 5.39 2.83 19.32
C GLU A 22 5.47 2.44 20.80
N ALA A 23 5.14 1.22 21.15
CA ALA A 23 5.29 0.72 22.52
C ALA A 23 6.75 0.69 22.98
N ASN A 24 7.70 0.72 22.04
CA ASN A 24 9.14 0.76 22.30
C ASN A 24 9.75 2.16 22.00
N GLY A 25 8.94 3.22 21.96
CA GLY A 25 9.40 4.60 21.84
C GLY A 25 9.77 5.04 20.42
N ILE A 26 9.41 4.28 19.40
CA ILE A 26 9.68 4.61 18.00
C ILE A 26 8.39 5.13 17.35
N ALA A 27 8.32 6.43 17.09
CA ALA A 27 7.18 7.05 16.44
C ALA A 27 6.95 6.52 15.02
N THR A 28 5.68 6.22 14.66
CA THR A 28 5.31 5.61 13.38
C THR A 28 4.17 6.31 12.68
N VAL A 29 4.14 6.20 11.35
CA VAL A 29 2.98 6.46 10.50
C VAL A 29 2.78 5.27 9.57
N VAL A 30 1.56 4.76 9.49
CA VAL A 30 1.15 3.82 8.44
C VAL A 30 0.58 4.62 7.27
N MET A 31 1.13 4.40 6.06
CA MET A 31 0.62 4.97 4.80
C MET A 31 -0.11 3.85 4.07
N GLY A 32 -1.44 3.93 3.94
CA GLY A 32 -2.21 2.79 3.43
C GLY A 32 -3.51 3.19 2.75
N CYS A 33 -4.17 2.20 2.12
CA CYS A 33 -5.43 2.35 1.41
C CYS A 33 -6.56 1.43 1.92
N ALA A 34 -6.27 0.47 2.80
CA ALA A 34 -7.29 -0.36 3.44
C ALA A 34 -7.66 0.22 4.82
N LYS A 35 -8.53 1.25 4.80
CA LYS A 35 -8.90 2.05 5.97
C LYS A 35 -9.47 1.22 7.10
N ASP A 36 -10.39 0.34 6.78
CA ASP A 36 -11.07 -0.55 7.73
C ASP A 36 -10.09 -1.45 8.50
N ILE A 37 -9.10 -2.02 7.81
CA ILE A 37 -8.10 -2.89 8.42
C ILE A 37 -7.20 -2.10 9.38
N VAL A 38 -6.67 -0.96 8.91
CA VAL A 38 -5.71 -0.16 9.69
C VAL A 38 -6.36 0.47 10.92
N GLU A 39 -7.56 1.03 10.78
CA GLU A 39 -8.30 1.62 11.89
C GLU A 39 -8.73 0.56 12.90
N HIS A 40 -9.14 -0.64 12.44
CA HIS A 40 -9.44 -1.77 13.31
C HIS A 40 -8.21 -2.18 14.16
N CYS A 41 -7.04 -2.23 13.54
CA CYS A 41 -5.78 -2.53 14.27
C CYS A 41 -5.40 -1.45 15.28
N GLY A 42 -5.90 -0.21 15.12
CA GLY A 42 -5.72 0.87 16.09
C GLY A 42 -4.30 1.42 16.12
N VAL A 43 -3.74 1.77 14.97
CA VAL A 43 -2.42 2.40 14.87
C VAL A 43 -2.42 3.82 15.44
N PRO A 44 -1.28 4.33 15.93
CA PRO A 44 -1.18 5.68 16.44
C PRO A 44 -1.44 6.76 15.38
N ARG A 45 -0.87 6.61 14.17
CA ARG A 45 -1.02 7.57 13.06
C ARG A 45 -1.24 6.82 11.75
N PHE A 46 -2.23 7.26 11.01
CA PHE A 46 -2.58 6.66 9.73
C PHE A 46 -2.80 7.73 8.65
N LEU A 47 -2.01 7.70 7.59
CA LEU A 47 -2.29 8.44 6.37
C LEU A 47 -3.08 7.53 5.43
N PHE A 48 -4.36 7.80 5.30
CA PHE A 48 -5.25 7.09 4.37
C PHE A 48 -5.22 7.75 3.00
N SER A 49 -4.90 6.97 1.96
CA SER A 49 -5.02 7.36 0.56
C SER A 49 -6.05 6.48 -0.13
N ASP A 50 -7.06 7.10 -0.75
CA ASP A 50 -8.12 6.38 -1.49
C ASP A 50 -7.62 6.03 -2.90
N VAL A 51 -6.81 4.98 -2.96
CA VAL A 51 -6.10 4.51 -4.16
C VAL A 51 -6.18 2.98 -4.25
N PRO A 52 -5.96 2.39 -5.44
CA PRO A 52 -5.86 0.94 -5.58
C PRO A 52 -4.73 0.36 -4.71
N LEU A 53 -4.95 -0.86 -4.19
CA LEU A 53 -3.93 -1.60 -3.45
C LEU A 53 -2.59 -1.62 -4.21
N GLY A 54 -1.49 -1.46 -3.47
CA GLY A 54 -0.16 -1.38 -4.06
C GLY A 54 0.33 0.05 -4.38
N ASN A 55 -0.53 1.07 -4.24
CA ASN A 55 -0.21 2.46 -4.60
C ASN A 55 -0.21 3.41 -3.39
N SER A 56 -0.05 2.88 -2.18
CA SER A 56 -0.14 3.66 -0.94
C SER A 56 0.92 4.77 -0.80
N ALA A 57 2.00 4.72 -1.58
CA ALA A 57 3.05 5.74 -1.61
C ALA A 57 2.90 6.79 -2.73
N GLY A 58 1.76 6.81 -3.43
CA GLY A 58 1.49 7.68 -4.58
C GLY A 58 1.40 6.90 -5.89
N ARG A 59 1.08 7.60 -6.98
CA ARG A 59 0.92 7.00 -8.31
C ARG A 59 2.26 6.52 -8.87
N PRO A 60 2.29 5.39 -9.59
CA PRO A 60 3.48 4.98 -10.34
C PRO A 60 3.89 6.06 -11.35
N HIS A 61 5.18 6.28 -11.47
CA HIS A 61 5.79 7.26 -12.40
C HIS A 61 5.34 8.72 -12.21
N ASP A 62 4.70 9.05 -11.08
CA ASP A 62 4.27 10.41 -10.71
C ASP A 62 5.01 10.86 -9.44
N ALA A 63 6.18 11.46 -9.64
CA ALA A 63 7.03 11.94 -8.56
C ALA A 63 6.34 13.01 -7.68
N ALA A 64 5.44 13.82 -8.26
CA ALA A 64 4.73 14.85 -7.52
C ALA A 64 3.74 14.23 -6.52
N SER A 65 2.97 13.22 -6.92
CA SER A 65 2.06 12.51 -6.02
C SER A 65 2.81 11.74 -4.93
N GLN A 66 3.95 11.16 -5.26
CA GLN A 66 4.80 10.44 -4.30
C GLN A 66 5.41 11.39 -3.27
N ALA A 67 5.93 12.53 -3.71
CA ALA A 67 6.48 13.57 -2.83
C ALA A 67 5.41 14.12 -1.89
N LEU A 68 4.22 14.46 -2.40
CA LEU A 68 3.11 14.94 -1.58
C LEU A 68 2.66 13.90 -0.56
N THR A 69 2.57 12.62 -0.94
CA THR A 69 2.18 11.55 -0.02
C THR A 69 3.19 11.41 1.12
N LEU A 70 4.49 11.46 0.81
CA LEU A 70 5.55 11.43 1.80
C LEU A 70 5.50 12.66 2.73
N GLU A 71 5.33 13.85 2.17
CA GLU A 71 5.22 15.09 2.94
C GLU A 71 4.05 15.03 3.93
N LEU A 72 2.87 14.58 3.49
CA LEU A 72 1.71 14.41 4.36
C LEU A 72 1.97 13.41 5.49
N ALA A 73 2.67 12.31 5.22
CA ALA A 73 3.03 11.34 6.23
C ALA A 73 4.00 11.93 7.28
N LEU A 74 4.99 12.70 6.84
CA LEU A 74 5.93 13.38 7.75
C LEU A 74 5.23 14.45 8.58
N ARG A 75 4.36 15.26 7.98
CA ARG A 75 3.54 16.23 8.70
C ARG A 75 2.65 15.56 9.75
N LEU A 76 2.01 14.44 9.40
CA LEU A 76 1.18 13.69 10.35
C LEU A 76 2.02 13.14 11.51
N LEU A 77 3.27 12.73 11.25
CA LEU A 77 4.19 12.27 12.29
C LEU A 77 4.46 13.37 13.33
N GLU A 78 4.57 14.63 12.88
CA GLU A 78 4.90 15.80 13.72
C GLU A 78 3.66 16.41 14.39
N THR A 79 2.50 16.41 13.72
CA THR A 79 1.36 17.24 14.11
C THR A 79 0.15 16.47 14.61
N ALA A 80 0.20 15.14 14.65
CA ALA A 80 -0.91 14.34 15.15
C ALA A 80 -1.30 14.73 16.58
N PRO A 81 -2.56 15.11 16.85
CA PRO A 81 -3.00 15.58 18.16
C PRO A 81 -3.01 14.48 19.22
N GLY A 82 -2.92 13.20 18.83
CA GLY A 82 -2.95 12.08 19.74
C GLY A 82 -2.93 10.74 19.00
N PRO A 83 -2.97 9.62 19.73
CA PRO A 83 -3.05 8.30 19.11
C PRO A 83 -4.38 8.08 18.37
N ARG A 84 -4.37 7.17 17.39
CA ARG A 84 -5.50 6.86 16.50
C ARG A 84 -5.90 8.04 15.60
N THR A 85 -4.97 8.90 15.25
CA THR A 85 -5.20 9.96 14.28
C THR A 85 -5.13 9.39 12.86
N THR A 86 -6.25 9.51 12.12
CA THR A 86 -6.30 9.27 10.68
C THR A 86 -6.36 10.59 9.93
N MET A 87 -5.42 10.79 9.00
CA MET A 87 -5.45 11.89 8.03
C MET A 87 -5.80 11.30 6.66
N GLN A 88 -6.76 11.89 5.97
CA GLN A 88 -7.07 11.50 4.59
C GLN A 88 -6.25 12.34 3.62
N SER A 89 -5.53 11.68 2.72
CA SER A 89 -4.84 12.33 1.62
C SER A 89 -5.84 13.00 0.66
N PRO A 90 -5.57 14.22 0.19
CA PRO A 90 -6.39 14.88 -0.81
C PRO A 90 -6.20 14.31 -2.22
N LEU A 91 -5.23 13.43 -2.42
CA LEU A 91 -4.96 12.80 -3.72
C LEU A 91 -6.14 11.92 -4.14
N ARG A 92 -6.61 12.12 -5.37
CA ARG A 92 -7.60 11.27 -6.01
C ARG A 92 -6.92 10.39 -7.04
N TRP A 93 -7.30 9.11 -7.09
CA TRP A 93 -6.80 8.21 -8.12
C TRP A 93 -7.32 8.55 -9.51
N SER A 94 -8.60 8.89 -9.60
CA SER A 94 -9.31 9.27 -10.82
C SER A 94 -10.32 10.38 -10.53
N GLU A 95 -10.82 11.05 -11.56
CA GLU A 95 -11.92 12.02 -11.49
C GLU A 95 -13.21 11.41 -10.94
N ASP A 96 -13.47 10.15 -11.31
CA ASP A 96 -14.62 9.37 -10.86
C ASP A 96 -14.21 8.22 -9.92
N ALA A 97 -15.20 7.46 -9.47
CA ALA A 97 -15.01 6.30 -8.60
C ALA A 97 -15.10 4.95 -9.34
N ASP A 98 -15.20 4.96 -10.65
CA ASP A 98 -15.44 3.76 -11.46
C ASP A 98 -14.30 2.74 -11.36
N TRP A 99 -13.08 3.22 -11.14
CA TRP A 99 -11.92 2.36 -10.88
C TRP A 99 -12.14 1.40 -9.69
N LYS A 100 -12.99 1.77 -8.71
CA LYS A 100 -13.32 0.90 -7.56
C LYS A 100 -14.14 -0.31 -7.97
N LEU A 101 -14.89 -0.21 -9.06
CA LEU A 101 -15.69 -1.31 -9.61
C LEU A 101 -14.86 -2.24 -10.49
N ASP A 102 -13.79 -1.72 -11.09
CA ASP A 102 -12.92 -2.44 -12.01
C ASP A 102 -11.71 -3.06 -11.32
N TYR A 103 -11.19 -2.38 -10.33
CA TYR A 103 -9.97 -2.78 -9.66
C TYR A 103 -10.12 -4.17 -9.02
N GLY A 104 -9.31 -5.12 -9.51
CA GLY A 104 -9.30 -6.50 -9.02
C GLY A 104 -10.51 -7.35 -9.45
N ASN A 105 -11.38 -6.86 -10.32
CA ASN A 105 -12.53 -7.62 -10.82
C ASN A 105 -12.13 -8.58 -11.95
N ALA A 106 -11.65 -9.77 -11.59
CA ALA A 106 -11.25 -10.80 -12.56
C ALA A 106 -12.36 -11.20 -13.55
N LYS A 107 -13.65 -10.95 -13.26
CA LYS A 107 -14.76 -11.24 -14.15
C LYS A 107 -14.82 -10.33 -15.38
N ARG A 108 -14.12 -9.19 -15.34
CA ARG A 108 -14.02 -8.23 -16.46
C ARG A 108 -12.82 -8.47 -17.37
N LEU A 109 -11.90 -9.35 -16.97
CA LEU A 109 -10.76 -9.72 -17.79
C LEU A 109 -11.18 -10.72 -18.87
N SER A 110 -10.70 -10.52 -20.09
CA SER A 110 -10.86 -11.52 -21.14
C SER A 110 -10.05 -12.77 -20.83
N PRO A 111 -10.42 -13.95 -21.39
CA PRO A 111 -9.62 -15.18 -21.24
C PRO A 111 -8.16 -15.01 -21.69
N GLU A 112 -7.93 -14.18 -22.71
CA GLU A 112 -6.59 -13.88 -23.24
C GLU A 112 -5.77 -13.05 -22.23
N GLU A 113 -6.37 -12.04 -21.62
CA GLU A 113 -5.72 -11.22 -20.58
C GLU A 113 -5.40 -12.06 -19.34
N ILE A 114 -6.33 -12.92 -18.92
CA ILE A 114 -6.09 -13.86 -17.81
C ILE A 114 -4.91 -14.77 -18.14
N GLY A 115 -4.85 -15.30 -19.37
CA GLY A 115 -3.73 -16.13 -19.84
C GLY A 115 -2.40 -15.37 -19.82
N ARG A 116 -2.38 -14.14 -20.30
CA ARG A 116 -1.20 -13.26 -20.28
C ARG A 116 -0.69 -12.99 -18.86
N LEU A 117 -1.58 -12.57 -17.96
CA LEU A 117 -1.24 -12.28 -16.56
C LEU A 117 -0.73 -13.52 -15.83
N ARG A 118 -1.32 -14.68 -16.12
CA ARG A 118 -0.87 -15.94 -15.54
C ARG A 118 0.53 -16.33 -16.03
N ALA A 119 0.80 -16.20 -17.32
CA ALA A 119 2.12 -16.46 -17.88
C ALA A 119 3.19 -15.49 -17.33
N GLU A 120 2.85 -14.24 -17.10
CA GLU A 120 3.73 -13.24 -16.47
C GLU A 120 4.04 -13.62 -15.01
N PHE A 121 3.02 -14.01 -14.25
CA PHE A 121 3.20 -14.49 -12.88
C PHE A 121 4.09 -15.72 -12.80
N ASP A 122 3.89 -16.70 -13.70
CA ASP A 122 4.68 -17.94 -13.72
C ASP A 122 6.15 -17.62 -14.06
N ARG A 123 6.42 -16.72 -15.02
CA ARG A 123 7.80 -16.24 -15.30
C ARG A 123 8.43 -15.56 -14.08
N SER A 124 7.67 -14.73 -13.38
CA SER A 124 8.16 -14.08 -12.15
C SER A 124 8.51 -15.09 -11.07
N LYS A 125 7.70 -16.15 -10.92
CA LYS A 125 7.98 -17.27 -9.99
C LYS A 125 9.24 -18.03 -10.36
N GLU A 126 9.43 -18.32 -11.65
CA GLU A 126 10.63 -19.02 -12.15
C GLU A 126 11.88 -18.18 -11.91
N THR A 127 11.83 -16.88 -12.20
CA THR A 127 12.92 -15.94 -11.91
C THR A 127 13.25 -15.91 -10.43
N ALA A 128 12.25 -15.78 -9.56
CA ALA A 128 12.45 -15.77 -8.11
C ALA A 128 13.00 -17.11 -7.58
N ARG A 129 12.65 -18.23 -8.23
CA ARG A 129 13.19 -19.54 -7.90
C ARG A 129 14.66 -19.66 -8.34
N ALA A 130 14.98 -19.24 -9.56
CA ALA A 130 16.35 -19.23 -10.08
C ALA A 130 17.28 -18.39 -9.19
N MET A 131 16.83 -17.20 -8.78
CA MET A 131 17.57 -16.34 -7.84
C MET A 131 17.87 -17.05 -6.51
N ARG A 132 16.90 -17.75 -5.93
CA ARG A 132 17.09 -18.52 -4.68
C ARG A 132 18.05 -19.68 -4.83
N GLU A 133 18.08 -20.32 -6.01
CA GLU A 133 18.93 -21.46 -6.33
C GLU A 133 20.32 -21.03 -6.85
N GLY A 134 20.61 -19.72 -6.95
CA GLY A 134 21.88 -19.17 -7.47
C GLY A 134 22.11 -19.48 -8.96
N LYS A 135 21.03 -19.74 -9.72
CA LYS A 135 21.10 -20.01 -11.15
C LYS A 135 21.10 -18.72 -11.96
N PRO A 136 21.79 -18.65 -13.12
CA PRO A 136 21.72 -17.49 -14.00
C PRO A 136 20.29 -17.26 -14.46
N ILE A 137 19.87 -15.99 -14.49
CA ILE A 137 18.58 -15.56 -15.01
C ILE A 137 18.72 -15.44 -16.52
N ALA A 138 17.87 -16.12 -17.28
CA ALA A 138 17.82 -16.04 -18.75
C ALA A 138 17.15 -14.74 -19.22
#